data_83ea66ff9795310aa28ceb957231a8f8
#
_entry.id   83ea66ff9795310aa28ceb957231a8f8
#
_cell.length_a   1.000
_cell.length_b   1.000
_cell.length_c   1.000
_cell.angle_alpha   90.00
_cell.angle_beta   90.00
_cell.angle_gamma   90.00
#
_symmetry.space_group_name_H-M   'P 1'
#
loop_
_entity.id
_entity.type
_entity.pdbx_description
1 polymer ?
#
loop_
_entity_poly.entity_id
_entity_poly.type
_entity_poly.pdbx_seq_one_letter_code
_entity_poly.pdbx_strand_id
1 'polypeptide(L)'
;MLVRVIADVRTQNPTCVDGGDLKINFVLVDFENVQPKNVSLLSGGPYKIKVFLGANQAKIPLEMARALQACGPDAEYIQIDGSGKNALDFHIAYYIGRLAAENPDAYFHVISKDTGFDPLIKHLKAQKILCQRLKSIADIPLAKTLKSDSIPEKIDAVIDNLARLKAARPKKLKTLRSTIKALFANPLADEELDRLIEQLTERGTIKVIEGKVHYEQPS
;
A
#
# COMPACT_ATOMS: atom_id res chain seq x y z
N MET A 1 0.24 -49.73 -24.35
CA MET A 1 -0.85 -48.76 -24.22
C MET A 1 -1.05 -48.51 -22.74
N LEU A 2 -0.32 -47.55 -22.16
CA LEU A 2 -0.38 -47.19 -20.73
C LEU A 2 -0.66 -45.70 -20.65
N VAL A 3 -1.88 -45.36 -20.31
CA VAL A 3 -2.32 -44.00 -19.99
C VAL A 3 -1.86 -43.68 -18.58
N ARG A 4 -0.92 -42.75 -18.42
CA ARG A 4 -0.52 -42.21 -17.13
C ARG A 4 -1.54 -41.11 -16.75
N VAL A 5 -2.34 -41.38 -15.73
CA VAL A 5 -3.16 -40.43 -15.00
C VAL A 5 -2.18 -39.54 -14.20
N ILE A 6 -2.10 -38.27 -14.52
CA ILE A 6 -1.41 -37.25 -13.70
C ILE A 6 -2.39 -36.86 -12.61
N ALA A 7 -2.10 -37.28 -11.39
CA ALA A 7 -2.84 -36.89 -10.19
C ALA A 7 -2.66 -35.39 -9.92
N ASP A 8 -3.79 -34.73 -9.81
CA ASP A 8 -3.95 -33.34 -9.41
C ASP A 8 -3.53 -33.18 -7.93
N VAL A 9 -2.34 -32.65 -7.69
CA VAL A 9 -1.90 -32.28 -6.36
C VAL A 9 -2.50 -30.90 -6.05
N ARG A 10 -3.74 -30.89 -5.58
CA ARG A 10 -4.29 -29.75 -4.88
C ARG A 10 -3.56 -29.61 -3.55
N THR A 11 -2.59 -28.71 -3.51
CA THR A 11 -2.07 -28.16 -2.26
C THR A 11 -3.22 -27.47 -1.52
N GLN A 12 -3.70 -28.12 -0.49
CA GLN A 12 -4.65 -27.56 0.47
C GLN A 12 -3.96 -26.41 1.20
N ASN A 13 -4.38 -25.18 0.88
CA ASN A 13 -4.10 -24.03 1.71
C ASN A 13 -4.80 -24.21 3.07
N PRO A 14 -4.13 -23.90 4.19
CA PRO A 14 -4.77 -23.98 5.50
C PRO A 14 -5.88 -22.95 5.61
N THR A 15 -7.03 -23.46 5.99
CA THR A 15 -8.27 -22.87 6.47
C THR A 15 -8.25 -21.35 6.75
N CYS A 16 -9.01 -20.62 5.96
CA CYS A 16 -9.47 -19.27 6.24
C CYS A 16 -10.26 -19.24 7.54
N VAL A 17 -9.81 -18.42 8.49
CA VAL A 17 -10.65 -17.95 9.58
C VAL A 17 -11.51 -16.81 9.04
N ASP A 18 -12.82 -16.91 9.26
CA ASP A 18 -13.83 -15.90 8.97
C ASP A 18 -13.43 -14.55 9.57
N GLY A 19 -12.95 -13.66 8.74
CA GLY A 19 -12.62 -12.28 9.06
C GLY A 19 -12.62 -11.49 7.76
N GLY A 20 -13.52 -10.51 7.64
CA GLY A 20 -13.83 -9.75 6.44
C GLY A 20 -12.66 -9.51 5.48
N ASP A 21 -12.84 -9.91 4.23
CA ASP A 21 -11.84 -9.91 3.17
C ASP A 21 -11.08 -8.58 3.06
N LEU A 22 -9.80 -8.60 3.46
CA LEU A 22 -8.87 -7.51 3.20
C LEU A 22 -8.69 -7.39 1.69
N LYS A 23 -9.17 -6.31 1.09
CA LYS A 23 -8.95 -6.05 -0.33
C LYS A 23 -7.47 -6.04 -0.63
N ILE A 24 -7.05 -6.88 -1.57
CA ILE A 24 -5.66 -6.93 -2.04
C ILE A 24 -5.33 -5.60 -2.73
N ASN A 25 -4.21 -5.00 -2.36
CA ASN A 25 -3.71 -3.79 -2.99
C ASN A 25 -2.49 -4.14 -3.85
N PHE A 26 -2.64 -4.06 -5.16
CA PHE A 26 -1.51 -4.21 -6.07
C PHE A 26 -0.81 -2.87 -6.26
N VAL A 27 0.50 -2.83 -6.03
CA VAL A 27 1.36 -1.67 -6.23
C VAL A 27 2.26 -1.96 -7.43
N LEU A 28 1.94 -1.34 -8.57
CA LEU A 28 2.67 -1.51 -9.82
C LEU A 28 3.61 -0.33 -10.00
N VAL A 29 4.90 -0.57 -9.89
CA VAL A 29 5.94 0.47 -9.96
C VAL A 29 6.51 0.53 -11.37
N ASP A 30 6.34 1.67 -12.01
CA ASP A 30 7.02 2.04 -13.24
C ASP A 30 8.42 2.55 -12.90
N PHE A 31 9.41 1.66 -12.96
CA PHE A 31 10.76 1.96 -12.50
C PHE A 31 11.53 2.91 -13.43
N GLU A 32 11.15 3.02 -14.69
CA GLU A 32 11.74 3.99 -15.62
C GLU A 32 11.38 5.44 -15.22
N ASN A 33 10.15 5.64 -14.71
CA ASN A 33 9.66 6.96 -14.31
C ASN A 33 9.87 7.28 -12.82
N VAL A 34 9.85 6.25 -11.95
CA VAL A 34 9.94 6.42 -10.50
C VAL A 34 10.82 5.36 -9.87
N GLN A 35 11.88 5.79 -9.20
CA GLN A 35 12.69 4.93 -8.34
C GLN A 35 12.25 5.13 -6.87
N PRO A 36 11.36 4.26 -6.34
CA PRO A 36 10.77 4.49 -5.03
C PRO A 36 11.80 4.30 -3.92
N LYS A 37 11.86 5.26 -3.00
CA LYS A 37 12.76 5.23 -1.84
C LYS A 37 12.13 4.58 -0.60
N ASN A 38 10.79 4.50 -0.55
CA ASN A 38 10.05 4.17 0.67
C ASN A 38 9.25 2.86 0.53
N VAL A 39 9.83 1.84 -0.11
CA VAL A 39 9.18 0.53 -0.30
C VAL A 39 8.85 -0.14 1.03
N SER A 40 9.70 0.06 2.06
CA SER A 40 9.50 -0.46 3.40
C SER A 40 8.17 -0.03 4.05
N LEU A 41 7.56 1.07 3.58
CA LEU A 41 6.24 1.49 4.05
C LEU A 41 5.11 0.50 3.68
N LEU A 42 5.36 -0.42 2.76
CA LEU A 42 4.39 -1.43 2.30
C LEU A 42 4.58 -2.77 3.01
N SER A 43 5.68 -2.94 3.74
CA SER A 43 5.98 -4.19 4.44
C SER A 43 4.93 -4.49 5.52
N GLY A 44 4.48 -5.75 5.58
CA GLY A 44 3.47 -6.19 6.57
C GLY A 44 2.03 -5.74 6.31
N GLY A 45 1.79 -4.96 5.24
CA GLY A 45 0.44 -4.57 4.82
C GLY A 45 -0.13 -5.50 3.74
N PRO A 46 -1.40 -5.32 3.35
CA PRO A 46 -2.07 -6.14 2.33
C PRO A 46 -1.66 -5.71 0.91
N TYR A 47 -0.36 -5.60 0.67
CA TYR A 47 0.20 -5.13 -0.60
C TYR A 47 0.90 -6.25 -1.35
N LYS A 48 0.62 -6.33 -2.66
CA LYS A 48 1.36 -7.14 -3.63
C LYS A 48 2.13 -6.19 -4.54
N ILE A 49 3.44 -6.16 -4.43
CA ILE A 49 4.31 -5.18 -5.10
C ILE A 49 4.88 -5.80 -6.38
N LYS A 50 4.71 -5.13 -7.50
CA LYS A 50 5.28 -5.52 -8.79
C LYS A 50 6.10 -4.37 -9.34
N VAL A 51 7.41 -4.57 -9.45
CA VAL A 51 8.34 -3.56 -9.97
C VAL A 51 8.67 -3.90 -11.42
N PHE A 52 8.18 -3.06 -12.33
CA PHE A 52 8.42 -3.22 -13.76
C PHE A 52 9.72 -2.53 -14.16
N LEU A 53 10.59 -3.30 -14.79
CA LEU A 53 11.91 -2.89 -15.23
C LEU A 53 11.98 -2.94 -16.75
N GLY A 54 12.50 -1.90 -17.37
CA GLY A 54 12.78 -1.89 -18.81
C GLY A 54 13.80 -2.98 -19.19
N ALA A 55 13.78 -3.41 -20.45
CA ALA A 55 14.64 -4.48 -20.96
C ALA A 55 16.14 -4.24 -20.70
N ASN A 56 16.56 -2.96 -20.73
CA ASN A 56 17.97 -2.58 -20.52
C ASN A 56 18.28 -2.15 -19.07
N GLN A 57 17.34 -2.30 -18.14
CA GLN A 57 17.52 -1.92 -16.75
C GLN A 57 18.34 -2.98 -16.00
N ALA A 58 19.65 -2.78 -15.93
CA ALA A 58 20.58 -3.75 -15.31
C ALA A 58 20.91 -3.46 -13.85
N LYS A 59 20.49 -2.32 -13.30
CA LYS A 59 20.87 -1.89 -11.94
C LYS A 59 19.67 -1.45 -11.12
N ILE A 60 19.61 -1.89 -9.87
CA ILE A 60 18.62 -1.50 -8.89
C ILE A 60 19.35 -0.99 -7.65
N PRO A 61 18.91 0.12 -7.02
CA PRO A 61 19.49 0.60 -5.78
C PRO A 61 19.43 -0.49 -4.68
N LEU A 62 20.53 -0.71 -3.98
CA LEU A 62 20.63 -1.76 -2.96
C LEU A 62 19.59 -1.60 -1.84
N GLU A 63 19.28 -0.35 -1.45
CA GLU A 63 18.25 -0.07 -0.43
C GLU A 63 16.88 -0.56 -0.90
N MET A 64 16.53 -0.33 -2.14
CA MET A 64 15.28 -0.80 -2.73
C MET A 64 15.24 -2.33 -2.80
N ALA A 65 16.34 -2.96 -3.24
CA ALA A 65 16.44 -4.41 -3.31
C ALA A 65 16.23 -5.06 -1.93
N ARG A 66 16.86 -4.51 -0.88
CA ARG A 66 16.67 -4.97 0.51
C ARG A 66 15.23 -4.80 1.00
N ALA A 67 14.62 -3.65 0.71
CA ALA A 67 13.25 -3.38 1.12
C ALA A 67 12.24 -4.32 0.45
N LEU A 68 12.41 -4.63 -0.85
CA LEU A 68 11.57 -5.59 -1.57
C LEU A 68 11.82 -7.03 -1.10
N GLN A 69 13.07 -7.39 -0.81
CA GLN A 69 13.41 -8.70 -0.24
C GLN A 69 12.73 -8.93 1.11
N ALA A 70 12.61 -7.88 1.94
CA ALA A 70 11.90 -7.94 3.22
C ALA A 70 10.38 -8.16 3.06
N CYS A 71 9.80 -7.83 1.92
CA CYS A 71 8.39 -8.12 1.59
C CYS A 71 8.17 -9.59 1.18
N GLY A 72 9.23 -10.37 0.99
CA GLY A 72 9.15 -11.80 0.66
C GLY A 72 8.33 -12.09 -0.60
N PRO A 73 7.35 -13.02 -0.54
CA PRO A 73 6.55 -13.43 -1.70
C PRO A 73 5.57 -12.34 -2.17
N ASP A 74 5.42 -11.26 -1.42
CA ASP A 74 4.53 -10.16 -1.74
C ASP A 74 5.17 -9.12 -2.67
N ALA A 75 6.45 -9.30 -3.02
CA ALA A 75 7.16 -8.41 -3.93
C ALA A 75 7.91 -9.21 -5.02
N GLU A 76 7.79 -8.74 -6.27
CA GLU A 76 8.52 -9.31 -7.39
C GLU A 76 9.02 -8.24 -8.36
N TYR A 77 10.13 -8.55 -9.04
CA TYR A 77 10.62 -7.78 -10.18
C TYR A 77 10.11 -8.42 -11.48
N ILE A 78 9.63 -7.58 -12.37
CA ILE A 78 9.17 -7.98 -13.70
C ILE A 78 10.02 -7.21 -14.71
N GLN A 79 11.02 -7.86 -15.27
CA GLN A 79 11.78 -7.29 -16.38
C GLN A 79 11.05 -7.61 -17.70
N ILE A 80 10.80 -6.57 -18.48
CA ILE A 80 10.15 -6.75 -19.78
C ILE A 80 11.15 -7.17 -20.86
N ASP A 81 10.67 -7.94 -21.81
CA ASP A 81 11.42 -8.26 -23.01
C ASP A 81 11.19 -7.20 -24.10
N GLY A 82 12.26 -6.80 -24.76
CA GLY A 82 12.22 -5.82 -25.84
C GLY A 82 12.18 -4.37 -25.34
N SER A 83 12.46 -3.47 -26.26
CA SER A 83 12.49 -2.01 -26.02
C SER A 83 11.61 -1.31 -27.06
N GLY A 84 11.01 -0.19 -26.66
CA GLY A 84 10.17 0.63 -27.53
C GLY A 84 9.43 1.68 -26.75
N LYS A 85 8.87 2.65 -27.46
CA LYS A 85 8.05 3.69 -26.83
C LYS A 85 6.87 3.04 -26.10
N ASN A 86 6.69 3.36 -24.82
CA ASN A 86 5.61 2.87 -23.94
C ASN A 86 5.63 1.33 -23.74
N ALA A 87 6.74 0.63 -24.00
CA ALA A 87 6.80 -0.82 -23.86
C ALA A 87 6.44 -1.23 -22.41
N LEU A 88 6.98 -0.54 -21.42
CA LEU A 88 6.70 -0.80 -20.02
C LEU A 88 5.23 -0.54 -19.66
N ASP A 89 4.64 0.53 -20.22
CA ASP A 89 3.25 0.90 -19.98
C ASP A 89 2.26 -0.17 -20.45
N PHE A 90 2.53 -0.78 -21.60
CA PHE A 90 1.72 -1.89 -22.11
C PHE A 90 1.81 -3.12 -21.21
N HIS A 91 2.98 -3.40 -20.66
CA HIS A 91 3.12 -4.51 -19.70
C HIS A 91 2.37 -4.22 -18.40
N ILE A 92 2.47 -3.00 -17.86
CA ILE A 92 1.71 -2.58 -16.67
C ILE A 92 0.21 -2.70 -16.94
N ALA A 93 -0.28 -2.20 -18.08
CA ALA A 93 -1.68 -2.29 -18.47
C ALA A 93 -2.17 -3.74 -18.58
N TYR A 94 -1.38 -4.62 -19.21
CA TYR A 94 -1.66 -6.06 -19.29
C TYR A 94 -1.80 -6.70 -17.91
N TYR A 95 -0.84 -6.40 -17.00
CA TYR A 95 -0.86 -6.95 -15.64
C TYR A 95 -2.07 -6.46 -14.84
N ILE A 96 -2.47 -5.19 -14.98
CA ILE A 96 -3.69 -4.67 -14.35
C ILE A 96 -4.90 -5.48 -14.82
N GLY A 97 -5.06 -5.67 -16.15
CA GLY A 97 -6.20 -6.40 -16.71
C GLY A 97 -6.25 -7.85 -16.23
N ARG A 98 -5.10 -8.56 -16.26
CA ARG A 98 -4.98 -9.95 -15.80
C ARG A 98 -5.32 -10.07 -14.31
N LEU A 99 -4.66 -9.26 -13.48
CA LEU A 99 -4.84 -9.31 -12.03
C LEU A 99 -6.24 -8.88 -11.58
N ALA A 100 -6.89 -7.96 -12.31
CA ALA A 100 -8.27 -7.57 -12.05
C ALA A 100 -9.25 -8.69 -12.36
N ALA A 101 -8.98 -9.50 -13.38
CA ALA A 101 -9.79 -10.68 -13.68
C ALA A 101 -9.64 -11.78 -12.61
N GLU A 102 -8.42 -11.95 -12.06
CA GLU A 102 -8.13 -12.90 -10.99
C GLU A 102 -8.64 -12.41 -9.61
N ASN A 103 -8.69 -11.09 -9.39
CA ASN A 103 -9.02 -10.43 -8.12
C ASN A 103 -9.97 -9.25 -8.36
N PRO A 104 -11.28 -9.47 -8.56
CA PRO A 104 -12.24 -8.42 -8.95
C PRO A 104 -12.35 -7.27 -7.95
N ASP A 105 -12.11 -7.53 -6.66
CA ASP A 105 -12.21 -6.54 -5.59
C ASP A 105 -10.88 -5.83 -5.26
N ALA A 106 -9.80 -6.16 -5.98
CA ALA A 106 -8.49 -5.59 -5.74
C ALA A 106 -8.44 -4.09 -6.06
N TYR A 107 -7.53 -3.40 -5.38
CA TYR A 107 -7.19 -2.01 -5.69
C TYR A 107 -5.81 -1.92 -6.35
N PHE A 108 -5.70 -1.13 -7.41
CA PHE A 108 -4.46 -0.98 -8.18
C PHE A 108 -3.87 0.42 -7.99
N HIS A 109 -2.61 0.48 -7.58
CA HIS A 109 -1.82 1.70 -7.43
C HIS A 109 -0.69 1.68 -8.47
N VAL A 110 -0.81 2.50 -9.52
CA VAL A 110 0.27 2.70 -10.48
C VAL A 110 1.18 3.80 -9.97
N ILE A 111 2.43 3.45 -9.66
CA ILE A 111 3.43 4.40 -9.18
C ILE A 111 4.24 4.89 -10.38
N SER A 112 3.82 6.01 -10.95
CA SER A 112 4.45 6.66 -12.10
C SER A 112 4.18 8.16 -12.10
N LYS A 113 5.11 8.94 -12.64
CA LYS A 113 4.93 10.36 -12.94
C LYS A 113 4.32 10.59 -14.32
N ASP A 114 4.29 9.55 -15.16
CA ASP A 114 3.75 9.64 -16.51
C ASP A 114 2.23 9.76 -16.48
N THR A 115 1.73 10.87 -17.02
CA THR A 115 0.30 11.13 -17.17
C THR A 115 -0.34 10.32 -18.29
N GLY A 116 0.45 9.63 -19.12
CA GLY A 116 -0.01 8.69 -20.15
C GLY A 116 -0.91 7.58 -19.59
N PHE A 117 -0.76 7.24 -18.31
CA PHE A 117 -1.66 6.30 -17.62
C PHE A 117 -3.05 6.87 -17.30
N ASP A 118 -3.25 8.19 -17.27
CA ASP A 118 -4.52 8.78 -16.81
C ASP A 118 -5.74 8.38 -17.68
N PRO A 119 -5.63 8.30 -19.04
CA PRO A 119 -6.70 7.78 -19.88
C PRO A 119 -7.04 6.32 -19.59
N LEU A 120 -6.03 5.46 -19.40
CA LEU A 120 -6.23 4.06 -19.01
C LEU A 120 -6.97 3.96 -17.68
N ILE A 121 -6.53 4.71 -16.66
CA ILE A 121 -7.15 4.71 -15.33
C ILE A 121 -8.61 5.17 -15.40
N LYS A 122 -8.91 6.19 -16.21
CA LYS A 122 -10.28 6.63 -16.46
C LYS A 122 -11.14 5.50 -17.06
N HIS A 123 -10.59 4.77 -18.03
CA HIS A 123 -11.25 3.61 -18.65
C HIS A 123 -11.49 2.48 -17.64
N LEU A 124 -10.46 2.11 -16.85
CA LEU A 124 -10.56 1.07 -15.83
C LEU A 124 -11.63 1.39 -14.78
N LYS A 125 -11.71 2.64 -14.33
CA LYS A 125 -12.77 3.10 -13.39
C LYS A 125 -14.17 2.96 -13.99
N ALA A 126 -14.34 3.24 -15.27
CA ALA A 126 -15.61 3.02 -15.96
C ALA A 126 -16.01 1.53 -16.02
N GLN A 127 -15.02 0.63 -16.02
CA GLN A 127 -15.19 -0.83 -15.91
C GLN A 127 -15.30 -1.32 -14.46
N LYS A 128 -15.42 -0.41 -13.48
CA LYS A 128 -15.48 -0.69 -12.03
C LYS A 128 -14.19 -1.30 -11.46
N ILE A 129 -13.07 -1.23 -12.17
CA ILE A 129 -11.75 -1.62 -11.67
C ILE A 129 -11.19 -0.46 -10.87
N LEU A 130 -10.91 -0.70 -9.58
CA LEU A 130 -10.40 0.31 -8.67
C LEU A 130 -8.91 0.55 -8.96
N CYS A 131 -8.60 1.64 -9.65
CA CYS A 131 -7.25 1.97 -10.06
C CYS A 131 -6.96 3.47 -9.88
N GLN A 132 -5.74 3.80 -9.45
CA GLN A 132 -5.24 5.18 -9.38
C GLN A 132 -3.76 5.24 -9.73
N ARG A 133 -3.31 6.40 -10.27
CA ARG A 133 -1.91 6.72 -10.41
C ARG A 133 -1.46 7.63 -9.27
N LEU A 134 -0.29 7.33 -8.73
CA LEU A 134 0.36 8.09 -7.66
C LEU A 134 1.80 8.39 -8.08
N LYS A 135 2.33 9.53 -7.64
CA LYS A 135 3.70 9.93 -7.96
C LYS A 135 4.75 9.23 -7.07
N SER A 136 4.32 8.71 -5.93
CA SER A 136 5.18 8.06 -4.95
C SER A 136 4.41 7.00 -4.17
N ILE A 137 5.11 5.98 -3.68
CA ILE A 137 4.58 5.00 -2.70
C ILE A 137 4.07 5.72 -1.44
N ALA A 138 4.73 6.80 -1.03
CA ALA A 138 4.30 7.58 0.13
C ALA A 138 2.92 8.26 -0.03
N ASP A 139 2.40 8.35 -1.27
CA ASP A 139 1.07 8.90 -1.53
C ASP A 139 -0.04 7.85 -1.38
N ILE A 140 0.31 6.55 -1.25
CA ILE A 140 -0.66 5.48 -0.97
C ILE A 140 -1.24 5.71 0.43
N PRO A 141 -2.58 5.69 0.60
CA PRO A 141 -3.21 5.85 1.91
C PRO A 141 -3.00 4.60 2.77
N LEU A 142 -1.81 4.43 3.35
CA LEU A 142 -1.38 3.24 4.09
C LEU A 142 -2.33 2.84 5.21
N ALA A 143 -2.77 3.83 5.99
CA ALA A 143 -3.63 3.57 7.13
C ALA A 143 -5.07 3.20 6.74
N LYS A 144 -5.53 3.55 5.53
CA LYS A 144 -6.87 3.15 5.06
C LYS A 144 -6.97 1.65 4.76
N THR A 145 -5.85 0.96 4.65
CA THR A 145 -5.80 -0.49 4.39
C THR A 145 -5.56 -1.30 5.66
N LEU A 146 -5.19 -0.66 6.78
CA LEU A 146 -5.07 -1.33 8.07
C LEU A 146 -6.48 -1.58 8.62
N LYS A 147 -7.00 -2.77 8.40
CA LYS A 147 -8.17 -3.33 9.09
C LYS A 147 -7.73 -4.05 10.37
N SER A 148 -6.73 -3.55 11.06
CA SER A 148 -6.37 -4.12 12.34
C SER A 148 -7.41 -3.71 13.37
N ASP A 149 -8.01 -4.70 14.04
CA ASP A 149 -8.82 -4.48 15.22
C ASP A 149 -7.94 -4.28 16.48
N SER A 150 -6.62 -4.48 16.35
CA SER A 150 -5.70 -4.32 17.48
C SER A 150 -5.33 -2.86 17.69
N ILE A 151 -5.55 -2.35 18.89
CA ILE A 151 -5.18 -1.00 19.30
C ILE A 151 -3.69 -0.70 19.11
N PRO A 152 -2.72 -1.60 19.45
CA PRO A 152 -1.30 -1.36 19.22
C PRO A 152 -0.94 -1.04 17.77
N GLU A 153 -1.45 -1.81 16.80
CA GLU A 153 -1.18 -1.59 15.37
C GLU A 153 -1.80 -0.29 14.85
N LYS A 154 -3.00 0.04 15.34
CA LYS A 154 -3.64 1.33 15.04
C LYS A 154 -2.81 2.51 15.55
N ILE A 155 -2.20 2.39 16.71
CA ILE A 155 -1.34 3.43 17.29
C ILE A 155 -0.08 3.61 16.44
N ASP A 156 0.58 2.53 16.06
CA ASP A 156 1.80 2.59 15.24
C ASP A 156 1.51 3.25 13.88
N ALA A 157 0.37 2.94 13.25
CA ALA A 157 -0.08 3.60 12.04
C ALA A 157 -0.34 5.10 12.22
N VAL A 158 -0.89 5.51 13.36
CA VAL A 158 -1.11 6.94 13.68
C VAL A 158 0.23 7.64 13.89
N ILE A 159 1.17 7.03 14.61
CA ILE A 159 2.52 7.58 14.85
C ILE A 159 3.24 7.80 13.53
N ASP A 160 3.26 6.80 12.65
CA ASP A 160 3.88 6.89 11.32
C ASP A 160 3.26 8.00 10.47
N ASN A 161 1.93 8.11 10.49
CA ASN A 161 1.25 9.19 9.77
C ASN A 161 1.62 10.58 10.33
N LEU A 162 1.61 10.74 11.65
CA LEU A 162 2.00 12.00 12.30
C LEU A 162 3.45 12.34 12.02
N ALA A 163 4.36 11.35 11.98
CA ALA A 163 5.77 11.56 11.64
C ALA A 163 5.92 12.09 10.20
N ARG A 164 5.11 11.58 9.26
CA ARG A 164 5.10 12.02 7.84
C ARG A 164 4.59 13.44 7.65
N LEU A 165 3.61 13.87 8.44
CA LEU A 165 3.03 15.21 8.34
C LEU A 165 4.00 16.34 8.74
N LYS A 166 5.05 16.05 9.49
CA LYS A 166 6.08 17.03 9.89
C LYS A 166 5.46 18.37 10.38
N ALA A 167 5.71 19.47 9.67
CA ALA A 167 5.17 20.79 10.00
C ALA A 167 3.65 20.92 9.85
N ALA A 168 3.00 20.02 9.09
CA ALA A 168 1.54 19.99 8.89
C ALA A 168 0.78 19.18 9.96
N ARG A 169 1.46 18.76 11.04
CA ARG A 169 0.80 18.04 12.16
C ARG A 169 -0.34 18.82 12.75
N PRO A 170 -1.46 18.16 13.10
CA PRO A 170 -2.61 18.81 13.75
C PRO A 170 -2.23 19.49 15.04
N LYS A 171 -2.51 20.78 15.18
CA LYS A 171 -2.22 21.57 16.41
C LYS A 171 -3.41 21.63 17.39
N LYS A 172 -4.59 21.18 16.99
CA LYS A 172 -5.81 21.15 17.82
C LYS A 172 -6.31 19.72 17.95
N LEU A 173 -6.81 19.35 19.12
CA LEU A 173 -7.36 18.02 19.41
C LEU A 173 -8.46 17.64 18.40
N LYS A 174 -9.38 18.57 18.10
CA LYS A 174 -10.45 18.36 17.11
C LYS A 174 -9.89 17.96 15.73
N THR A 175 -8.84 18.63 15.27
CA THR A 175 -8.20 18.33 13.99
C THR A 175 -7.44 17.00 14.05
N LEU A 176 -6.78 16.70 15.18
CA LEU A 176 -6.13 15.41 15.38
C LEU A 176 -7.14 14.25 15.30
N ARG A 177 -8.28 14.38 15.99
CA ARG A 177 -9.39 13.40 15.96
C ARG A 177 -9.85 13.14 14.51
N SER A 178 -10.08 14.21 13.74
CA SER A 178 -10.48 14.10 12.34
C SER A 178 -9.38 13.45 11.47
N THR A 179 -8.12 13.77 11.73
CA THR A 179 -6.98 13.18 11.03
C THR A 179 -6.88 11.68 11.32
N ILE A 180 -7.02 11.27 12.60
CA ILE A 180 -7.01 9.86 12.99
C ILE A 180 -8.20 9.12 12.35
N LYS A 181 -9.42 9.64 12.44
CA LYS A 181 -10.61 9.03 11.80
C LYS A 181 -10.41 8.83 10.28
N ALA A 182 -9.76 9.78 9.60
CA ALA A 182 -9.53 9.70 8.17
C ALA A 182 -8.45 8.66 7.77
N LEU A 183 -7.65 8.16 8.72
CA LEU A 183 -6.63 7.15 8.46
C LEU A 183 -7.22 5.75 8.24
N PHE A 184 -8.33 5.44 8.88
CA PHE A 184 -8.90 4.10 8.89
C PHE A 184 -10.09 3.97 7.93
N ALA A 185 -10.19 2.83 7.25
CA ALA A 185 -11.26 2.55 6.30
C ALA A 185 -12.61 2.36 7.00
N ASN A 186 -12.59 1.76 8.18
CA ASN A 186 -13.77 1.61 9.03
C ASN A 186 -13.90 2.83 9.94
N PRO A 187 -15.12 3.37 10.14
CA PRO A 187 -15.34 4.44 11.09
C PRO A 187 -14.92 3.97 12.49
N LEU A 188 -14.00 4.71 13.11
CA LEU A 188 -13.66 4.47 14.51
C LEU A 188 -14.82 4.98 15.40
N ALA A 189 -15.25 4.16 16.35
CA ALA A 189 -16.12 4.60 17.43
C ALA A 189 -15.44 5.71 18.27
N ASP A 190 -16.21 6.59 18.87
CA ASP A 190 -15.63 7.70 19.63
C ASP A 190 -14.84 7.22 20.84
N GLU A 191 -15.28 6.12 21.49
CA GLU A 191 -14.57 5.47 22.60
C GLU A 191 -13.22 4.87 22.15
N GLU A 192 -13.18 4.31 20.96
CA GLU A 192 -11.94 3.76 20.40
C GLU A 192 -10.95 4.87 20.03
N LEU A 193 -11.46 5.97 19.48
CA LEU A 193 -10.66 7.15 19.19
C LEU A 193 -10.06 7.76 20.45
N ASP A 194 -10.84 7.81 21.53
CA ASP A 194 -10.38 8.32 22.83
C ASP A 194 -9.26 7.44 23.40
N ARG A 195 -9.41 6.10 23.33
CA ARG A 195 -8.35 5.15 23.72
C ARG A 195 -7.07 5.33 22.91
N LEU A 196 -7.17 5.56 21.59
CA LEU A 196 -6.00 5.81 20.75
C LEU A 196 -5.27 7.09 21.16
N ILE A 197 -6.00 8.17 21.48
CA ILE A 197 -5.42 9.45 21.92
C ILE A 197 -4.78 9.31 23.30
N GLU A 198 -5.40 8.58 24.22
CA GLU A 198 -4.85 8.26 25.53
C GLU A 198 -3.52 7.50 25.42
N GLN A 199 -3.51 6.43 24.63
CA GLN A 199 -2.30 5.64 24.38
C GLN A 199 -1.17 6.43 23.69
N LEU A 200 -1.49 7.34 22.76
CA LEU A 200 -0.50 8.23 22.17
C LEU A 200 0.11 9.18 23.21
N THR A 201 -0.70 9.59 24.19
CA THR A 201 -0.25 10.45 25.30
C THR A 201 0.60 9.66 26.30
N GLU A 202 0.19 8.44 26.65
CA GLU A 202 0.95 7.53 27.53
C GLU A 202 2.33 7.17 26.95
N ARG A 203 2.39 6.96 25.62
CA ARG A 203 3.66 6.71 24.90
C ARG A 203 4.54 7.95 24.73
N GLY A 204 4.09 9.13 25.23
CA GLY A 204 4.84 10.38 25.08
C GLY A 204 4.90 10.91 23.65
N THR A 205 4.10 10.38 22.71
CA THR A 205 4.10 10.86 21.33
C THR A 205 3.46 12.23 21.20
N ILE A 206 2.43 12.48 21.99
CA ILE A 206 1.71 13.75 22.05
C ILE A 206 1.42 14.14 23.50
N LYS A 207 1.21 15.45 23.72
CA LYS A 207 0.68 16.00 24.96
C LYS A 207 -0.48 16.93 24.63
N VAL A 208 -1.63 16.71 25.27
CA VAL A 208 -2.82 17.56 25.06
C VAL A 208 -2.99 18.50 26.25
N ILE A 209 -2.94 19.82 25.98
CA ILE A 209 -3.12 20.87 26.99
C ILE A 209 -4.15 21.85 26.45
N GLU A 210 -5.26 22.05 27.17
CA GLU A 210 -6.34 22.97 26.78
C GLU A 210 -6.83 22.80 25.34
N GLY A 211 -6.96 21.54 24.87
CA GLY A 211 -7.39 21.21 23.51
C GLY A 211 -6.35 21.49 22.41
N LYS A 212 -5.12 21.87 22.78
CA LYS A 212 -3.98 22.00 21.89
C LYS A 212 -3.11 20.75 21.97
N VAL A 213 -2.54 20.33 20.83
CA VAL A 213 -1.69 19.15 20.71
C VAL A 213 -0.24 19.59 20.56
N HIS A 214 0.59 19.14 21.48
CA HIS A 214 2.04 19.29 21.47
C HIS A 214 2.66 17.94 21.12
N TYR A 215 3.71 17.95 20.29
CA TYR A 215 4.43 16.76 19.85
C TYR A 215 5.78 16.71 20.53
N GLU A 216 6.07 15.63 21.22
CA GLU A 216 7.42 15.42 21.76
C GLU A 216 8.30 14.88 20.64
N GLN A 217 9.53 15.39 20.52
CA GLN A 217 10.50 14.84 19.58
C GLN A 217 11.02 13.54 20.19
N PRO A 218 11.10 12.43 19.43
CA PRO A 218 11.84 11.27 19.89
C PRO A 218 13.30 11.69 20.05
N SER A 219 13.80 11.47 21.27
CA SER A 219 15.22 11.62 21.60
C SER A 219 16.07 10.66 20.79
#